data_3505c500ea0bcb023e0124519a2bba13
#
_entry.id   3505c500ea0bcb023e0124519a2bba13
#
_cell.length_a   1.000
_cell.length_b   1.000
_cell.length_c   1.000
_cell.angle_alpha   90.00
_cell.angle_beta   90.00
_cell.angle_gamma   90.00
#
_symmetry.space_group_name_H-M   'P 1'
#
loop_
_entity.id
_entity.type
_entity.pdbx_description
1 polymer ?
#
loop_
_entity_poly.entity_id
_entity_poly.type
_entity_poly.pdbx_seq_one_letter_code
_entity_poly.pdbx_strand_id
1 'polypeptide(L)'
;MSGELPLNVEWTNVFKRDYKRAMKRNLDISLLDDIIGKLSRRETLPPKNQDHPLRNNRAGFRECHIAPDWLLIYRIFDEKLVLSLTRTGSHSDLF
;
A
#
# COMPACT_ATOMS: atom_id res chain seq x y z
N MET A 1 13.43 -4.15 19.79
CA MET A 1 13.80 -3.32 18.63
C MET A 1 14.16 -4.23 17.48
N SER A 2 13.56 -4.01 16.33
CA SER A 2 13.76 -4.92 15.21
C SER A 2 15.16 -4.83 14.59
N GLY A 3 15.82 -3.70 14.72
CA GLY A 3 17.08 -3.46 14.05
C GLY A 3 16.96 -3.18 12.56
N GLU A 4 15.74 -3.22 12.04
CA GLU A 4 15.51 -2.94 10.63
C GLU A 4 15.40 -1.45 10.37
N LEU A 5 15.95 -1.03 9.23
CA LEU A 5 15.87 0.36 8.81
C LEU A 5 14.51 0.63 8.19
N PRO A 6 14.01 1.87 8.31
CA PRO A 6 12.76 2.22 7.63
C PRO A 6 12.94 2.17 6.12
N LEU A 7 11.83 2.04 5.41
CA LEU A 7 11.82 1.94 3.96
C LEU A 7 11.65 3.32 3.34
N ASN A 8 12.30 3.53 2.19
CA ASN A 8 12.07 4.70 1.36
C ASN A 8 10.83 4.44 0.51
N VAL A 9 9.91 5.38 0.49
CA VAL A 9 8.65 5.23 -0.23
C VAL A 9 8.81 5.73 -1.66
N GLU A 10 8.43 4.87 -2.62
CA GLU A 10 8.41 5.23 -4.03
C GLU A 10 7.00 5.03 -4.59
N TRP A 11 6.56 5.98 -5.40
CA TRP A 11 5.25 5.97 -6.03
C TRP A 11 5.43 5.63 -7.51
N THR A 12 4.75 4.56 -7.96
CA THR A 12 4.69 4.31 -9.41
C THR A 12 3.85 5.40 -10.07
N ASN A 13 4.02 5.56 -11.37
CA ASN A 13 3.21 6.54 -12.11
C ASN A 13 1.73 6.19 -12.06
N VAL A 14 1.41 4.89 -12.08
CA VAL A 14 0.02 4.45 -11.99
C VAL A 14 -0.55 4.77 -10.61
N PHE A 15 0.24 4.55 -9.55
CA PHE A 15 -0.20 4.89 -8.20
C PHE A 15 -0.49 6.40 -8.07
N LYS A 16 0.35 7.24 -8.67
CA LYS A 16 0.11 8.69 -8.63
C LYS A 16 -1.24 9.06 -9.22
N ARG A 17 -1.61 8.43 -10.32
CA ARG A 17 -2.93 8.66 -10.94
C ARG A 17 -4.05 8.11 -10.05
N ASP A 18 -3.83 6.93 -9.46
CA ASP A 18 -4.81 6.35 -8.54
C ASP A 18 -5.03 7.26 -7.32
N TYR A 19 -3.96 7.84 -6.80
CA TYR A 19 -4.02 8.73 -5.65
C TYR A 19 -4.86 9.97 -5.96
N LYS A 20 -4.64 10.57 -7.13
CA LYS A 20 -5.42 11.73 -7.57
C LYS A 20 -6.90 11.37 -7.72
N ARG A 21 -7.19 10.18 -8.24
CA ARG A 21 -8.57 9.72 -8.37
C ARG A 21 -9.23 9.54 -7.00
N ALA A 22 -8.49 9.01 -6.05
CA ALA A 22 -9.00 8.86 -4.67
C ALA A 22 -9.36 10.23 -4.08
N MET A 23 -8.52 11.23 -4.31
CA MET A 23 -8.82 12.60 -3.85
C MET A 23 -10.07 13.16 -4.51
N LYS A 24 -10.23 12.94 -5.81
CA LYS A 24 -11.42 13.41 -6.55
C LYS A 24 -12.69 12.74 -6.05
N ARG A 25 -12.60 11.51 -5.56
CA ARG A 25 -13.72 10.76 -4.99
C ARG A 25 -14.00 11.14 -3.55
N ASN A 26 -13.25 12.10 -3.00
CA ASN A 26 -13.36 12.54 -1.62
C ASN A 26 -13.12 11.43 -0.59
N LEU A 27 -12.26 10.47 -0.94
CA LEU A 27 -11.85 9.46 0.02
C LEU A 27 -10.95 10.11 1.08
N ASP A 28 -10.98 9.56 2.28
CA ASP A 28 -10.17 10.08 3.38
C ASP A 28 -8.70 9.69 3.18
N ILE A 29 -7.96 10.55 2.49
CA ILE A 29 -6.56 10.31 2.15
C ILE A 29 -5.70 10.09 3.40
N SER A 30 -6.09 10.66 4.55
CA SER A 30 -5.31 10.46 5.77
C SER A 30 -5.25 8.99 6.18
N LEU A 31 -6.27 8.21 5.83
CA LEU A 31 -6.25 6.76 6.10
C LEU A 31 -5.17 6.06 5.27
N LEU A 32 -5.07 6.44 4.01
CA LEU A 32 -4.05 5.89 3.12
C LEU A 32 -2.65 6.30 3.58
N ASP A 33 -2.48 7.58 3.88
CA ASP A 33 -1.19 8.10 4.34
C ASP A 33 -0.74 7.43 5.63
N ASP A 34 -1.67 7.16 6.54
CA ASP A 34 -1.37 6.46 7.79
C ASP A 34 -0.85 5.05 7.53
N ILE A 35 -1.51 4.32 6.64
CA ILE A 35 -1.08 2.96 6.29
C ILE A 35 0.31 2.98 5.63
N ILE A 36 0.52 3.92 4.71
CA ILE A 36 1.82 4.06 4.05
C ILE A 36 2.92 4.31 5.09
N GLY A 37 2.64 5.20 6.05
CA GLY A 37 3.59 5.50 7.11
C GLY A 37 3.93 4.26 7.94
N LYS A 38 2.92 3.49 8.32
CA LYS A 38 3.13 2.27 9.09
C LYS A 38 3.99 1.26 8.31
N LEU A 39 3.67 1.05 7.04
CA LEU A 39 4.44 0.13 6.19
C LEU A 39 5.88 0.59 6.04
N SER A 40 6.10 1.90 5.90
CA SER A 40 7.44 2.43 5.75
C SER A 40 8.29 2.22 7.00
N ARG A 41 7.66 2.20 8.17
CA ARG A 41 8.34 1.92 9.43
C ARG A 41 8.38 0.43 9.77
N ARG A 42 7.94 -0.42 8.84
CA ARG A 42 7.88 -1.88 9.00
C ARG A 42 6.99 -2.32 10.14
N GLU A 43 5.97 -1.54 10.46
CA GLU A 43 4.99 -1.91 11.47
C GLU A 43 3.99 -2.92 10.91
N THR A 44 3.55 -3.83 11.76
CA THR A 44 2.48 -4.75 11.40
C THR A 44 1.15 -4.00 11.39
N LEU A 45 0.39 -4.16 10.32
CA LEU A 45 -0.93 -3.54 10.24
C LEU A 45 -1.94 -4.27 11.14
N PRO A 46 -2.93 -3.54 11.68
CA PRO A 46 -4.01 -4.19 12.42
C PRO A 46 -4.75 -5.22 11.56
N PRO A 47 -5.33 -6.26 12.18
CA PRO A 47 -6.05 -7.31 11.42
C PRO A 47 -7.14 -6.78 10.50
N LYS A 48 -7.77 -5.66 10.86
CA LYS A 48 -8.84 -5.08 10.02
C LYS A 48 -8.35 -4.69 8.63
N ASN A 49 -7.06 -4.44 8.48
CA ASN A 49 -6.49 -4.06 7.18
C ASN A 49 -6.16 -5.27 6.30
N GLN A 50 -6.28 -6.48 6.81
CA GLN A 50 -6.16 -7.71 6.04
C GLN A 50 -4.93 -7.72 5.12
N ASP A 51 -3.77 -7.39 5.67
CA ASP A 51 -2.53 -7.37 4.91
C ASP A 51 -2.07 -8.80 4.59
N HIS A 52 -1.93 -9.11 3.30
CA HIS A 52 -1.57 -10.46 2.87
C HIS A 52 -0.90 -10.43 1.50
N PRO A 53 -0.15 -11.50 1.15
CA PRO A 53 0.37 -11.61 -0.21
C PRO A 53 -0.76 -11.57 -1.22
N LEU A 54 -0.53 -10.90 -2.34
CA LEU A 54 -1.54 -10.81 -3.40
C LEU A 54 -1.80 -12.20 -3.96
N ARG A 55 -3.08 -12.57 -4.06
CA ARG A 55 -3.46 -13.87 -4.62
C ARG A 55 -3.02 -13.93 -6.07
N ASN A 56 -2.53 -15.10 -6.51
CA ASN A 56 -1.90 -15.26 -7.81
C ASN A 56 -0.69 -14.35 -7.94
N ASN A 57 -0.03 -14.18 -6.84
CA ASN A 57 1.05 -13.23 -6.71
C ASN A 57 2.13 -13.42 -7.75
N ARG A 58 2.66 -12.32 -8.15
CA ARG A 58 3.82 -12.25 -8.97
C ARG A 58 4.84 -11.43 -8.24
N ALA A 59 5.94 -12.09 -7.91
CA ALA A 59 7.12 -11.37 -7.45
C ALA A 59 6.92 -10.53 -6.19
N GLY A 60 6.22 -11.06 -5.21
CA GLY A 60 6.21 -10.46 -3.88
C GLY A 60 5.26 -9.31 -3.66
N PHE A 61 4.28 -9.10 -4.53
CA PHE A 61 3.27 -8.08 -4.29
C PHE A 61 2.37 -8.46 -3.11
N ARG A 62 1.92 -7.45 -2.38
CA ARG A 62 1.03 -7.60 -1.26
C ARG A 62 -0.15 -6.67 -1.42
N GLU A 63 -1.23 -7.00 -0.72
CA GLU A 63 -2.47 -6.24 -0.74
C GLU A 63 -2.91 -6.01 0.70
N CYS A 64 -3.44 -4.80 0.96
CA CYS A 64 -4.11 -4.55 2.23
C CYS A 64 -5.33 -3.65 1.98
N HIS A 65 -6.24 -3.63 2.97
CA HIS A 65 -7.46 -2.84 2.91
C HIS A 65 -7.29 -1.55 3.68
N ILE A 66 -7.45 -0.41 3.00
CA ILE A 66 -7.50 0.90 3.65
C ILE A 66 -8.87 1.07 4.29
N ALA A 67 -9.90 0.66 3.56
CA ALA A 67 -11.29 0.62 3.97
C ALA A 67 -11.93 -0.58 3.29
N PRO A 68 -13.20 -0.93 3.56
CA PRO A 68 -13.78 -2.18 3.04
C PRO A 68 -13.65 -2.38 1.53
N ASP A 69 -13.79 -1.32 0.74
CA ASP A 69 -13.60 -1.43 -0.71
C ASP A 69 -12.56 -0.45 -1.21
N TRP A 70 -11.49 -0.30 -0.44
CA TRP A 70 -10.38 0.57 -0.83
C TRP A 70 -9.09 -0.16 -0.52
N LEU A 71 -8.41 -0.60 -1.57
CA LEU A 71 -7.23 -1.46 -1.48
C LEU A 71 -5.96 -0.68 -1.78
N LEU A 72 -4.85 -1.18 -1.22
CA LEU A 72 -3.51 -0.74 -1.57
C LEU A 72 -2.73 -1.98 -1.99
N ILE A 73 -2.14 -1.93 -3.18
CA ILE A 73 -1.21 -2.95 -3.65
C ILE A 73 0.18 -2.35 -3.58
N TYR A 74 1.10 -3.06 -2.95
CA TYR A 74 2.45 -2.57 -2.73
C TYR A 74 3.46 -3.71 -2.79
N ARG A 75 4.72 -3.36 -2.83
CA ARG A 75 5.81 -4.33 -2.79
C ARG A 75 6.98 -3.76 -2.00
N ILE A 76 7.61 -4.62 -1.19
CA ILE A 76 8.81 -4.22 -0.45
C ILE A 76 10.03 -4.88 -1.08
N PHE A 77 11.03 -4.05 -1.37
CA PHE A 77 12.34 -4.50 -1.84
C PHE A 77 13.31 -4.33 -0.69
N ASP A 78 13.50 -5.39 0.09
CA ASP A 78 14.33 -5.34 1.28
C ASP A 78 15.77 -4.95 0.98
N GLU A 79 16.31 -5.45 -0.12
CA GLU A 79 17.70 -5.17 -0.48
C GLU A 79 17.95 -3.70 -0.78
N LYS A 80 16.93 -3.02 -1.28
CA LYS A 80 17.00 -1.61 -1.67
C LYS A 80 16.43 -0.69 -0.61
N LEU A 81 15.83 -1.25 0.44
CA LEU A 81 15.09 -0.50 1.46
C LEU A 81 14.00 0.38 0.83
N VAL A 82 13.22 -0.20 -0.08
CA VAL A 82 12.18 0.52 -0.82
C VAL A 82 10.82 -0.10 -0.58
N LEU A 83 9.84 0.76 -0.30
CA LEU A 83 8.42 0.43 -0.34
C LEU A 83 7.85 1.02 -1.62
N SER A 84 7.51 0.15 -2.56
CA SER A 84 6.93 0.59 -3.84
C SER A 84 5.41 0.55 -3.73
N LEU A 85 4.77 1.71 -3.86
CA LEU A 85 3.32 1.83 -3.90
C LEU A 85 2.87 1.63 -5.34
N THR A 86 2.19 0.53 -5.59
CA THR A 86 1.91 0.05 -6.94
C THR A 86 0.56 0.52 -7.47
N ARG A 87 -0.51 0.29 -6.71
CA ARG A 87 -1.87 0.68 -7.07
C ARG A 87 -2.69 0.97 -5.84
N THR A 88 -3.71 1.81 -5.98
CA THR A 88 -4.77 1.93 -4.96
C THR A 88 -6.10 2.19 -5.67
N GLY A 89 -7.18 1.67 -5.08
CA GLY A 89 -8.52 1.82 -5.65
C GLY A 89 -9.47 0.78 -5.10
N SER A 90 -10.68 0.76 -5.64
CA SER A 90 -11.66 -0.25 -5.28
C SER A 90 -11.34 -1.57 -5.97
N HIS A 91 -12.05 -2.63 -5.59
CA HIS A 91 -11.90 -3.91 -6.29
C HIS A 91 -12.14 -3.75 -7.79
N SER A 92 -13.18 -3.02 -8.18
CA SER A 92 -13.47 -2.86 -9.60
C SER A 92 -12.44 -1.99 -10.31
N ASP A 93 -11.75 -1.12 -9.61
CA ASP A 93 -10.66 -0.34 -10.22
C ASP A 93 -9.45 -1.21 -10.53
N LEU A 94 -9.17 -2.20 -9.68
CA LEU A 94 -7.90 -2.93 -9.71
C LEU A 94 -8.01 -4.33 -10.31
N PHE A 95 -9.20 -4.89 -10.36
CA PHE A 95 -9.43 -6.26 -10.81
C PHE A 95 -10.65 -6.39 -11.78
#